data_40a7e98d5c21a0ce40d0f14d37b00dc7
#
_entry.id   40a7e98d5c21a0ce40d0f14d37b00dc7
#
_cell.length_a   1.000
_cell.length_b   1.000
_cell.length_c   1.000
_cell.angle_alpha   90.00
_cell.angle_beta   90.00
_cell.angle_gamma   90.00
#
_symmetry.space_group_name_H-M   'P 1'
#
loop_
_entity.id
_entity.type
_entity.pdbx_description
1 polymer ?
#
loop_
_entity_poly.entity_id
_entity_poly.type
_entity_poly.pdbx_seq_one_letter_code
_entity_poly.pdbx_strand_id
1 'polypeptide(L)'
;MRLLICAGRHFKDAERLRLALDQCHGLQPVALLGHLLHAGSGLPDEAERWCRERGADSRAYDYPERSGSDNALREYGEAVLGEAAPDLVLVFPGGRLASELVQVAHAADVPLMLAYRPLSAP
;
A
#
# COMPACT_ATOMS: atom_id res chain seq x y z
N MET A 1 13.82 5.42 -2.95
CA MET A 1 12.75 4.65 -3.63
C MET A 1 11.39 5.25 -3.32
N ARG A 2 10.54 5.30 -4.30
CA ARG A 2 9.14 5.67 -4.12
C ARG A 2 8.34 4.39 -3.90
N LEU A 3 7.71 4.28 -2.75
CA LEU A 3 6.93 3.09 -2.36
C LEU A 3 5.45 3.45 -2.28
N LEU A 4 4.59 2.65 -2.87
CA LEU A 4 3.14 2.77 -2.72
C LEU A 4 2.64 1.55 -1.97
N ILE A 5 1.87 1.77 -0.90
CA ILE A 5 1.28 0.68 -0.13
C ILE A 5 -0.23 0.72 -0.19
N CYS A 6 -0.84 -0.45 -0.18
CA CYS A 6 -2.29 -0.61 -0.18
C CYS A 6 -2.68 -1.77 0.72
N ALA A 7 -3.77 -1.62 1.44
CA ALA A 7 -4.33 -2.67 2.29
C ALA A 7 -5.85 -2.68 2.17
N GLY A 8 -6.45 -3.83 2.46
CA GLY A 8 -7.91 -3.93 2.51
C GLY A 8 -8.50 -3.09 3.62
N ARG A 9 -9.80 -2.78 3.49
CA ARG A 9 -10.53 -1.91 4.41
C ARG A 9 -10.44 -2.36 5.87
N HIS A 10 -10.39 -3.67 6.09
CA HIS A 10 -10.40 -4.24 7.44
C HIS A 10 -9.02 -4.61 7.98
N PHE A 11 -7.96 -4.32 7.22
CA PHE A 11 -6.60 -4.57 7.68
C PHE A 11 -6.22 -3.55 8.75
N LYS A 12 -5.84 -4.01 9.94
CA LYS A 12 -5.56 -3.16 11.11
C LYS A 12 -4.26 -3.52 11.83
N ASP A 13 -3.46 -4.38 11.25
CA ASP A 13 -2.26 -4.91 11.90
C ASP A 13 -1.07 -3.97 11.72
N ALA A 14 -0.92 -3.02 12.65
CA ALA A 14 0.14 -2.02 12.62
C ALA A 14 1.52 -2.65 12.69
N GLU A 15 1.68 -3.73 13.44
CA GLU A 15 2.97 -4.42 13.55
C GLU A 15 3.41 -5.01 12.22
N ARG A 16 2.49 -5.68 11.51
CA ARG A 16 2.79 -6.21 10.18
C ARG A 16 3.10 -5.09 9.19
N LEU A 17 2.38 -3.98 9.28
CA LEU A 17 2.65 -2.82 8.44
C LEU A 17 4.09 -2.35 8.64
N ARG A 18 4.50 -2.14 9.88
CA ARG A 18 5.84 -1.64 10.21
C ARG A 18 6.92 -2.63 9.77
N LEU A 19 6.72 -3.92 10.01
CA LEU A 19 7.67 -4.96 9.60
C LEU A 19 7.86 -4.97 8.08
N ALA A 20 6.77 -4.89 7.32
CA ALA A 20 6.85 -4.86 5.86
C ALA A 20 7.52 -3.59 5.35
N LEU A 21 7.23 -2.44 5.95
CA LEU A 21 7.88 -1.19 5.59
C LEU A 21 9.39 -1.24 5.90
N ASP A 22 9.77 -1.81 7.03
CA ASP A 22 11.18 -1.97 7.39
C ASP A 22 11.90 -2.89 6.41
N GLN A 23 11.25 -3.96 5.96
CA GLN A 23 11.81 -4.86 4.95
C GLN A 23 12.07 -4.13 3.63
N CYS A 24 11.09 -3.36 3.17
CA CYS A 24 11.25 -2.59 1.94
C CYS A 24 12.36 -1.55 2.07
N HIS A 25 12.41 -0.85 3.20
CA HIS A 25 13.41 0.17 3.47
C HIS A 25 14.83 -0.44 3.54
N GLY A 26 14.94 -1.67 4.01
CA GLY A 26 16.20 -2.40 4.04
C GLY A 26 16.69 -2.83 2.66
N LEU A 27 15.77 -3.07 1.71
CA LEU A 27 16.13 -3.39 0.34
C LEU A 27 16.64 -2.16 -0.40
N GLN A 28 15.92 -1.05 -0.27
CA GLN A 28 16.29 0.24 -0.84
C GLN A 28 15.62 1.34 -0.01
N PRO A 29 16.37 2.35 0.45
CA PRO A 29 15.79 3.40 1.30
C PRO A 29 14.56 4.05 0.69
N VAL A 30 13.49 4.13 1.48
CA VAL A 30 12.25 4.76 1.07
C VAL A 30 12.37 6.27 1.25
N ALA A 31 12.23 7.01 0.16
CA ALA A 31 12.24 8.48 0.19
C ALA A 31 10.83 9.04 0.29
N LEU A 32 9.87 8.42 -0.39
CA LEU A 32 8.47 8.83 -0.39
C LEU A 32 7.58 7.59 -0.27
N LEU A 33 6.68 7.63 0.70
CA LEU A 33 5.68 6.60 0.92
C LEU A 33 4.30 7.13 0.54
N GLY A 34 3.72 6.62 -0.55
CA GLY A 34 2.32 6.84 -0.86
C GLY A 34 1.49 5.73 -0.20
N HIS A 35 0.32 6.06 0.35
CA HIS A 35 -0.48 5.03 0.99
C HIS A 35 -1.97 5.15 0.72
N LEU A 36 -2.57 3.97 0.48
CA LEU A 36 -4.00 3.74 0.33
C LEU A 36 -4.45 2.90 1.52
N LEU A 37 -4.62 3.56 2.66
CA LEU A 37 -5.00 2.91 3.91
C LEU A 37 -6.33 3.50 4.40
N HIS A 38 -7.25 2.65 4.84
CA HIS A 38 -8.54 3.09 5.32
C HIS A 38 -8.40 3.89 6.62
N ALA A 39 -8.99 5.09 6.67
CA ALA A 39 -8.83 5.99 7.81
C ALA A 39 -9.24 5.36 9.15
N GLY A 40 -10.31 4.57 9.16
CA GLY A 40 -10.79 3.91 10.37
C GLY A 40 -9.87 2.81 10.92
N SER A 41 -8.83 2.43 10.18
CA SER A 41 -7.90 1.39 10.62
C SER A 41 -6.84 1.90 11.60
N GLY A 42 -6.60 3.21 11.66
CA GLY A 42 -5.48 3.79 12.40
C GLY A 42 -4.15 3.70 11.68
N LEU A 43 -4.09 2.99 10.55
CA LEU A 43 -2.84 2.77 9.82
C LEU A 43 -2.30 3.99 9.09
N PRO A 44 -3.13 4.94 8.60
CA PRO A 44 -2.58 6.17 8.02
C PRO A 44 -1.65 6.91 8.98
N ASP A 45 -2.05 7.06 10.24
CA ASP A 45 -1.21 7.72 11.25
C ASP A 45 0.06 6.92 11.53
N GLU A 46 -0.04 5.59 11.56
CA GLU A 46 1.10 4.71 11.77
C GLU A 46 2.10 4.81 10.61
N ALA A 47 1.61 4.87 9.38
CA ALA A 47 2.46 5.02 8.20
C ALA A 47 3.19 6.37 8.21
N GLU A 48 2.50 7.45 8.57
CA GLU A 48 3.09 8.77 8.68
C GLU A 48 4.14 8.83 9.79
N ARG A 49 3.87 8.20 10.93
CA ARG A 49 4.82 8.11 12.02
C ARG A 49 6.08 7.36 11.60
N TRP A 50 5.92 6.24 10.92
CA TRP A 50 7.04 5.48 10.38
C TRP A 50 7.92 6.35 9.47
N CYS A 51 7.29 7.14 8.58
CA CYS A 51 8.01 8.05 7.70
C CYS A 51 8.80 9.10 8.46
N ARG A 52 8.19 9.72 9.48
CA ARG A 52 8.90 10.71 10.32
C ARG A 52 10.11 10.09 11.02
N GLU A 53 9.96 8.87 11.52
CA GLU A 53 11.05 8.17 12.20
C GLU A 53 12.22 7.86 11.26
N ARG A 54 11.98 7.66 9.97
CA ARG A 54 13.00 7.30 8.99
C ARG A 54 13.40 8.44 8.07
N GLY A 55 12.85 9.61 8.25
CA GLY A 55 13.17 10.76 7.39
C GLY A 55 12.60 10.65 5.98
N ALA A 56 11.52 9.89 5.81
CA ALA A 56 10.82 9.77 4.53
C ALA A 56 9.64 10.72 4.47
N ASP A 57 9.27 11.15 3.27
CA ASP A 57 8.03 11.89 3.05
C ASP A 57 6.87 10.92 2.92
N SER A 58 5.65 11.38 3.23
CA SER A 58 4.45 10.57 3.10
C SER A 58 3.37 11.31 2.31
N ARG A 59 2.56 10.55 1.58
CA ARG A 59 1.42 11.08 0.87
C ARG A 59 0.24 10.15 1.00
N ALA A 60 -0.87 10.64 1.57
CA ALA A 60 -2.10 9.88 1.69
C ALA A 60 -2.92 10.04 0.41
N TYR A 61 -3.44 8.93 -0.11
CA TYR A 61 -4.44 8.90 -1.17
C TYR A 61 -5.77 8.51 -0.56
N ASP A 62 -6.86 9.08 -1.07
CA ASP A 62 -8.19 8.78 -0.56
C ASP A 62 -8.53 7.31 -0.74
N TYR A 63 -9.05 6.69 0.31
CA TYR A 63 -9.53 5.32 0.23
C TYR A 63 -10.91 5.32 -0.43
N PRO A 64 -11.12 4.56 -1.53
CA PRO A 64 -12.38 4.64 -2.27
C PRO A 64 -13.57 4.10 -1.48
N GLU A 65 -14.74 4.68 -1.76
CA GLU A 65 -15.99 4.25 -1.17
C GLU A 65 -16.37 2.82 -1.60
N ARG A 66 -17.19 2.17 -0.79
CA ARG A 66 -17.63 0.80 -1.06
C ARG A 66 -18.50 0.65 -2.30
N SER A 67 -19.18 1.70 -2.69
CA SER A 67 -20.20 1.65 -3.75
C SER A 67 -19.65 1.60 -5.17
N GLY A 68 -18.33 1.64 -5.33
CA GLY A 68 -17.71 1.61 -6.65
C GLY A 68 -17.80 0.24 -7.34
N SER A 69 -17.93 0.26 -8.66
CA SER A 69 -17.79 -0.95 -9.47
C SER A 69 -16.32 -1.37 -9.55
N ASP A 70 -16.07 -2.60 -10.03
CA ASP A 70 -14.70 -3.07 -10.24
C ASP A 70 -13.97 -2.19 -11.27
N ASN A 71 -14.67 -1.73 -12.30
CA ASN A 71 -14.07 -0.81 -13.28
C ASN A 71 -13.68 0.52 -12.64
N ALA A 72 -14.52 1.06 -11.77
CA ALA A 72 -14.22 2.30 -11.08
C ALA A 72 -13.00 2.14 -10.16
N LEU A 73 -12.88 1.02 -9.48
CA LEU A 73 -11.72 0.72 -8.64
C LEU A 73 -10.45 0.57 -9.48
N ARG A 74 -10.56 -0.07 -10.64
CA ARG A 74 -9.43 -0.21 -11.56
C ARG A 74 -8.96 1.14 -12.07
N GLU A 75 -9.88 1.98 -12.52
CA GLU A 75 -9.56 3.33 -13.00
C GLU A 75 -8.91 4.16 -11.90
N TYR A 76 -9.42 4.07 -10.69
CA TYR A 76 -8.85 4.75 -9.53
C TYR A 76 -7.43 4.26 -9.25
N GLY A 77 -7.22 2.95 -9.27
CA GLY A 77 -5.91 2.34 -9.10
C GLY A 77 -4.91 2.79 -10.15
N GLU A 78 -5.34 2.85 -11.41
CA GLU A 78 -4.51 3.34 -12.52
C GLU A 78 -4.13 4.82 -12.30
N ALA A 79 -5.08 5.65 -11.89
CA ALA A 79 -4.82 7.06 -11.62
C ALA A 79 -3.83 7.26 -10.47
N VAL A 80 -4.00 6.53 -9.37
CA VAL A 80 -3.10 6.60 -8.22
C VAL A 80 -1.70 6.10 -8.62
N LEU A 81 -1.62 4.99 -9.33
CA LEU A 81 -0.34 4.44 -9.77
C LEU A 81 0.41 5.42 -10.67
N GLY A 82 -0.30 6.07 -11.59
CA GLY A 82 0.28 7.07 -12.47
C GLY A 82 0.78 8.30 -11.73
N GLU A 83 0.01 8.77 -10.75
CA GLU A 83 0.38 9.94 -9.95
C GLU A 83 1.52 9.63 -8.98
N ALA A 84 1.46 8.50 -8.30
CA ALA A 84 2.48 8.09 -7.35
C ALA A 84 3.80 7.71 -8.02
N ALA A 85 3.74 7.21 -9.24
CA ALA A 85 4.89 6.72 -10.01
C ALA A 85 5.83 5.89 -9.14
N PRO A 86 5.35 4.82 -8.49
CA PRO A 86 6.15 4.09 -7.53
C PRO A 86 7.20 3.21 -8.20
N ASP A 87 8.32 3.00 -7.50
CA ASP A 87 9.33 2.01 -7.89
C ASP A 87 8.91 0.63 -7.43
N LEU A 88 8.08 0.55 -6.39
CA LEU A 88 7.59 -0.70 -5.82
C LEU A 88 6.20 -0.48 -5.24
N VAL A 89 5.30 -1.42 -5.48
CA VAL A 89 3.98 -1.45 -4.85
C VAL A 89 3.96 -2.59 -3.84
N LEU A 90 3.64 -2.28 -2.60
CA LEU A 90 3.48 -3.26 -1.53
C LEU A 90 2.00 -3.39 -1.20
N VAL A 91 1.45 -4.60 -1.36
CA VAL A 91 0.03 -4.85 -1.13
C VAL A 91 -0.15 -5.86 0.01
N PHE A 92 -0.97 -5.48 0.98
CA PHE A 92 -1.48 -6.42 1.99
C PHE A 92 -2.77 -7.01 1.41
N PRO A 93 -2.77 -8.31 1.05
CA PRO A 93 -3.91 -8.91 0.36
C PRO A 93 -5.20 -8.85 1.17
N GLY A 94 -6.31 -8.70 0.48
CA GLY A 94 -7.65 -8.66 1.05
C GLY A 94 -8.45 -7.49 0.47
N GLY A 95 -9.69 -7.78 0.07
CA GLY A 95 -10.58 -6.79 -0.47
C GLY A 95 -10.39 -6.48 -1.94
N ARG A 96 -11.35 -5.75 -2.48
CA ARG A 96 -11.44 -5.48 -3.93
C ARG A 96 -10.37 -4.49 -4.40
N LEU A 97 -10.11 -3.45 -3.62
CA LEU A 97 -9.11 -2.44 -4.00
C LEU A 97 -7.73 -3.07 -4.14
N ALA A 98 -7.34 -3.87 -3.15
CA ALA A 98 -6.04 -4.55 -3.19
C ALA A 98 -5.93 -5.45 -4.41
N SER A 99 -6.98 -6.23 -4.72
CA SER A 99 -7.00 -7.10 -5.89
C SER A 99 -6.87 -6.33 -7.20
N GLU A 100 -7.57 -5.21 -7.34
CA GLU A 100 -7.49 -4.39 -8.55
C GLU A 100 -6.12 -3.73 -8.68
N LEU A 101 -5.55 -3.27 -7.58
CA LEU A 101 -4.23 -2.64 -7.62
C LEU A 101 -3.13 -3.62 -8.02
N VAL A 102 -3.23 -4.87 -7.58
CA VAL A 102 -2.33 -5.93 -8.03
C VAL A 102 -2.37 -6.09 -9.55
N GLN A 103 -3.57 -6.14 -10.12
CA GLN A 103 -3.74 -6.27 -11.57
C GLN A 103 -3.22 -5.05 -12.31
N VAL A 104 -3.50 -3.85 -11.81
CA VAL A 104 -3.04 -2.60 -12.42
C VAL A 104 -1.52 -2.51 -12.41
N ALA A 105 -0.89 -2.82 -11.29
CA ALA A 105 0.56 -2.79 -11.16
C ALA A 105 1.21 -3.81 -12.09
N HIS A 106 0.64 -5.01 -12.16
CA HIS A 106 1.14 -6.07 -13.06
C HIS A 106 1.04 -5.64 -14.53
N ALA A 107 -0.10 -5.07 -14.93
CA ALA A 107 -0.30 -4.62 -16.30
C ALA A 107 0.63 -3.45 -16.69
N ALA A 108 1.03 -2.64 -15.72
CA ALA A 108 1.94 -1.51 -15.93
C ALA A 108 3.42 -1.87 -15.75
N ASP A 109 3.73 -3.15 -15.52
CA ASP A 109 5.09 -3.64 -15.26
C ASP A 109 5.76 -2.94 -14.08
N VAL A 110 4.99 -2.56 -13.06
CA VAL A 110 5.54 -2.00 -11.83
C VAL A 110 5.85 -3.14 -10.86
N PRO A 111 7.06 -3.17 -10.29
CA PRO A 111 7.40 -4.20 -9.31
C PRO A 111 6.39 -4.27 -8.17
N LEU A 112 6.01 -5.48 -7.79
CA LEU A 112 4.95 -5.74 -6.83
C LEU A 112 5.42 -6.71 -5.77
N MET A 113 5.16 -6.38 -4.51
CA MET A 113 5.40 -7.26 -3.38
C MET A 113 4.10 -7.49 -2.63
N LEU A 114 3.77 -8.76 -2.37
CA LEU A 114 2.59 -9.12 -1.59
C LEU A 114 3.03 -9.45 -0.16
N ALA A 115 2.47 -8.74 0.80
CA ALA A 115 2.78 -8.96 2.21
C ALA A 115 1.80 -9.97 2.80
N TYR A 116 2.04 -11.25 2.55
CA TYR A 116 1.23 -12.30 3.12
C TYR A 116 1.54 -12.48 4.60
N ARG A 117 0.50 -12.87 5.35
CA ARG A 117 0.71 -13.29 6.72
C ARG A 117 1.59 -14.54 6.70
N PRO A 118 2.69 -14.58 7.46
CA PRO A 118 3.49 -15.78 7.54
C PRO A 118 2.59 -16.95 7.99
N LEU A 119 2.73 -18.09 7.32
CA LEU A 119 2.06 -19.29 7.79
C LEU A 119 2.56 -19.55 9.20
N SER A 120 1.62 -19.64 10.13
CA SER A 120 1.98 -19.98 11.51
C SER A 120 2.71 -21.31 11.45
N ALA A 121 3.90 -21.37 12.03
CA ALA A 121 4.57 -22.64 12.19
C ALA A 121 3.64 -23.57 12.99
N PRO A 122 3.50 -24.80 12.56
CA PRO A 122 2.66 -25.73 13.31
C PRO A 122 3.22 -25.94 14.71
#